data_e532ee0646951caa4c0c39792d556816
#
_entry.id   e532ee0646951caa4c0c39792d556816
#
_cell.length_a   1.000
_cell.length_b   1.000
_cell.length_c   1.000
_cell.angle_alpha   90.00
_cell.angle_beta   90.00
_cell.angle_gamma   90.00
#
_symmetry.space_group_name_H-M   'P 1'
#
loop_
_entity.id
_entity.type
_entity.pdbx_description
1 polymer ?
#
loop_
_entity_poly.entity_id
_entity_poly.type
_entity_poly.pdbx_seq_one_letter_code
_entity_poly.pdbx_strand_id
1 'polypeptide(L)'
;VAPSSPHEVNLRRFGAVPTAVIFDLFGTLVPSASMEKRDALSHELAEILGVDRQAFAEIVRSTFDERMRGEIGDLRRTYTTLSERLGGAPDLYRVDEAIARRLEFSHELLGVRDAEPVLSRLRHDGYLLGIVTDCSVETPEVWPATWLCGAVDAVSFSCVLGTRKPHQRNYLAVTEELGVDASSCVYVGDGGSQELSGARALGMRPVLPSDPREHGNERPDEDVGWSGEVIASIADVLDLVG
;
A
#
# COMPACT_ATOMS: atom_id res chain seq x y z
N VAL A 1 -19.81 -0.45 44.24
CA VAL A 1 -19.07 0.00 43.04
C VAL A 1 -18.98 -1.19 42.14
N ALA A 2 -19.72 -1.19 41.03
CA ALA A 2 -19.68 -2.26 40.03
C ALA A 2 -18.33 -2.21 39.27
N PRO A 3 -17.74 -3.34 38.86
CA PRO A 3 -16.53 -3.33 38.06
C PRO A 3 -16.84 -2.75 36.66
N SER A 4 -16.02 -1.79 36.24
CA SER A 4 -16.06 -1.24 34.88
C SER A 4 -15.85 -2.33 33.84
N SER A 5 -16.60 -2.28 32.73
CA SER A 5 -16.57 -3.29 31.69
C SER A 5 -15.17 -3.36 31.04
N PRO A 6 -14.76 -4.51 30.49
CA PRO A 6 -13.46 -4.65 29.78
C PRO A 6 -13.25 -3.64 28.63
N HIS A 7 -14.32 -3.12 28.04
CA HIS A 7 -14.26 -2.09 27.00
C HIS A 7 -13.81 -0.71 27.52
N GLU A 8 -14.22 -0.30 28.73
CA GLU A 8 -13.79 0.99 29.30
C GLU A 8 -12.31 1.03 29.70
N VAL A 9 -11.71 -0.12 29.99
CA VAL A 9 -10.30 -0.19 30.40
C VAL A 9 -9.34 -0.01 29.21
N ASN A 10 -9.78 -0.36 28.00
CA ASN A 10 -8.95 -0.26 26.81
C ASN A 10 -8.93 1.17 26.21
N LEU A 11 -10.05 1.89 26.28
CA LEU A 11 -10.16 3.29 25.81
C LEU A 11 -9.27 4.27 26.59
N ARG A 12 -8.94 3.97 27.86
CA ARG A 12 -8.08 4.83 28.71
C ARG A 12 -6.58 4.68 28.47
N ARG A 13 -6.16 3.70 27.68
CA ARG A 13 -4.73 3.46 27.35
C ARG A 13 -4.23 4.29 26.16
N PHE A 14 -5.12 4.72 25.30
CA PHE A 14 -4.80 5.53 24.13
C PHE A 14 -5.68 6.78 24.18
N GLY A 15 -5.21 7.89 24.68
CA GLY A 15 -5.84 9.26 24.80
C GLY A 15 -7.02 9.51 23.83
N ALA A 16 -7.45 10.59 23.41
CA ALA A 16 -8.64 10.97 22.63
C ALA A 16 -9.15 9.90 21.62
N VAL A 17 -10.47 9.88 21.37
CA VAL A 17 -11.09 9.09 20.28
C VAL A 17 -10.37 9.39 18.98
N PRO A 18 -9.95 8.39 18.18
CA PRO A 18 -9.28 8.62 16.91
C PRO A 18 -10.19 9.43 15.97
N THR A 19 -9.58 10.33 15.21
CA THR A 19 -10.29 11.17 14.24
C THR A 19 -10.09 10.70 12.82
N ALA A 20 -9.07 9.89 12.57
CA ALA A 20 -8.75 9.34 11.26
C ALA A 20 -8.30 7.88 11.34
N VAL A 21 -8.59 7.14 10.27
CA VAL A 21 -8.05 5.81 10.04
C VAL A 21 -7.25 5.83 8.74
N ILE A 22 -5.97 5.49 8.86
CA ILE A 22 -5.03 5.48 7.75
C ILE A 22 -4.66 4.01 7.45
N PHE A 23 -4.72 3.63 6.19
CA PHE A 23 -4.49 2.27 5.75
C PHE A 23 -3.25 2.15 4.88
N ASP A 24 -2.58 1.01 4.94
CA ASP A 24 -1.83 0.51 3.80
C ASP A 24 -2.79 0.08 2.68
N LEU A 25 -2.25 -0.09 1.47
CA LEU A 25 -3.05 -0.43 0.29
C LEU A 25 -2.95 -1.92 -0.06
N PHE A 26 -1.75 -2.37 -0.50
CA PHE A 26 -1.53 -3.70 -1.05
C PHE A 26 -1.25 -4.74 0.05
N GLY A 27 -2.15 -5.68 0.24
CA GLY A 27 -2.12 -6.63 1.35
C GLY A 27 -3.01 -6.22 2.52
N THR A 28 -3.64 -5.05 2.40
CA THR A 28 -4.55 -4.51 3.43
C THR A 28 -5.93 -4.19 2.86
N LEU A 29 -6.05 -3.19 2.00
CA LEU A 29 -7.33 -2.81 1.35
C LEU A 29 -7.61 -3.59 0.07
N VAL A 30 -6.57 -3.91 -0.68
CA VAL A 30 -6.62 -4.73 -1.90
C VAL A 30 -5.56 -5.83 -1.82
N PRO A 31 -5.74 -6.93 -2.57
CA PRO A 31 -4.75 -8.00 -2.58
C PRO A 31 -3.36 -7.54 -3.03
N SER A 32 -2.33 -8.10 -2.42
CA SER A 32 -0.97 -8.09 -2.96
C SER A 32 -0.85 -9.16 -4.06
N ALA A 33 -0.23 -8.86 -5.18
CA ALA A 33 0.04 -9.89 -6.17
C ALA A 33 1.05 -10.92 -5.62
N SER A 34 0.75 -12.21 -5.73
CA SER A 34 1.70 -13.26 -5.37
C SER A 34 2.98 -13.18 -6.21
N MET A 35 4.07 -13.76 -5.72
CA MET A 35 5.33 -13.83 -6.48
C MET A 35 5.12 -14.45 -7.85
N GLU A 36 4.32 -15.53 -7.93
CA GLU A 36 3.99 -16.20 -9.19
C GLU A 36 3.30 -15.25 -10.19
N LYS A 37 2.30 -14.47 -9.74
CA LYS A 37 1.62 -13.48 -10.59
C LYS A 37 2.54 -12.35 -11.04
N ARG A 38 3.44 -11.90 -10.17
CA ARG A 38 4.44 -10.87 -10.50
C ARG A 38 5.45 -11.37 -11.54
N ASP A 39 5.93 -12.60 -11.38
CA ASP A 39 6.85 -13.21 -12.32
C ASP A 39 6.16 -13.50 -13.66
N ALA A 40 4.93 -13.99 -13.67
CA ALA A 40 4.14 -14.19 -14.88
C ALA A 40 3.98 -12.88 -15.67
N LEU A 41 3.58 -11.79 -15.00
CA LEU A 41 3.51 -10.47 -15.63
C LEU A 41 4.87 -10.01 -16.16
N SER A 42 5.94 -10.20 -15.39
CA SER A 42 7.30 -9.82 -15.83
C SER A 42 7.71 -10.58 -17.09
N HIS A 43 7.35 -11.86 -17.20
CA HIS A 43 7.59 -12.67 -18.38
C HIS A 43 6.80 -12.20 -19.61
N GLU A 44 5.51 -11.86 -19.43
CA GLU A 44 4.67 -11.28 -20.50
C GLU A 44 5.28 -9.95 -21.00
N LEU A 45 5.63 -9.06 -20.07
CA LEU A 45 6.25 -7.77 -20.42
C LEU A 45 7.59 -7.95 -21.14
N ALA A 46 8.41 -8.92 -20.74
CA ALA A 46 9.67 -9.23 -21.41
C ALA A 46 9.45 -9.69 -22.88
N GLU A 47 8.44 -10.51 -23.13
CA GLU A 47 8.07 -10.93 -24.49
C GLU A 47 7.66 -9.74 -25.36
N ILE A 48 6.80 -8.86 -24.82
CA ILE A 48 6.38 -7.63 -25.51
C ILE A 48 7.60 -6.75 -25.81
N LEU A 49 8.50 -6.55 -24.85
CA LEU A 49 9.68 -5.70 -24.99
C LEU A 49 10.81 -6.33 -25.81
N GLY A 50 10.74 -7.65 -26.05
CA GLY A 50 11.75 -8.39 -26.83
C GLY A 50 13.07 -8.59 -26.09
N VAL A 51 13.01 -8.77 -24.75
CA VAL A 51 14.16 -9.04 -23.88
C VAL A 51 14.05 -10.42 -23.22
N ASP A 52 15.15 -10.91 -22.61
CA ASP A 52 15.13 -12.20 -21.91
C ASP A 52 14.19 -12.17 -20.71
N ARG A 53 13.31 -13.19 -20.62
CA ARG A 53 12.25 -13.28 -19.61
C ARG A 53 12.79 -13.34 -18.18
N GLN A 54 13.80 -14.18 -17.97
CA GLN A 54 14.38 -14.39 -16.64
C GLN A 54 15.14 -13.16 -16.17
N ALA A 55 15.97 -12.58 -17.06
CA ALA A 55 16.71 -11.37 -16.78
C ALA A 55 15.78 -10.18 -16.50
N PHE A 56 14.64 -10.10 -17.22
CA PHE A 56 13.66 -9.05 -16.98
C PHE A 56 12.95 -9.20 -15.63
N ALA A 57 12.53 -10.40 -15.25
CA ALA A 57 11.97 -10.64 -13.92
C ALA A 57 12.98 -10.30 -12.81
N GLU A 58 14.26 -10.59 -13.00
CA GLU A 58 15.31 -10.28 -12.03
C GLU A 58 15.57 -8.75 -11.93
N ILE A 59 15.65 -8.03 -13.05
CA ILE A 59 15.84 -6.59 -13.02
C ILE A 59 14.62 -5.87 -12.42
N VAL A 60 13.41 -6.37 -12.67
CA VAL A 60 12.19 -5.85 -12.02
C VAL A 60 12.28 -6.05 -10.50
N ARG A 61 12.77 -7.18 -10.00
CA ARG A 61 12.98 -7.39 -8.56
C ARG A 61 14.08 -6.51 -7.99
N SER A 62 15.24 -6.46 -8.63
CA SER A 62 16.41 -5.71 -8.13
C SER A 62 16.24 -4.19 -8.16
N THR A 63 15.38 -3.66 -9.04
CA THR A 63 15.05 -2.24 -9.12
C THR A 63 13.82 -1.85 -8.29
N PHE A 64 13.38 -2.71 -7.38
CA PHE A 64 12.17 -2.46 -6.57
C PHE A 64 12.24 -1.10 -5.87
N ASP A 65 13.32 -0.81 -5.15
CA ASP A 65 13.51 0.45 -4.43
C ASP A 65 13.51 1.67 -5.34
N GLU A 66 14.24 1.62 -6.47
CA GLU A 66 14.28 2.72 -7.44
C GLU A 66 12.87 3.04 -7.98
N ARG A 67 12.09 2.00 -8.29
CA ARG A 67 10.73 2.16 -8.83
C ARG A 67 9.74 2.65 -7.77
N MET A 68 9.81 2.12 -6.54
CA MET A 68 8.93 2.56 -5.45
C MET A 68 9.23 4.00 -5.00
N ARG A 69 10.41 4.53 -5.28
CA ARG A 69 10.75 5.94 -5.06
C ARG A 69 10.56 6.82 -6.29
N GLY A 70 10.10 6.26 -7.42
CA GLY A 70 9.93 7.00 -8.66
C GLY A 70 11.23 7.48 -9.31
N GLU A 71 12.39 6.95 -8.91
CA GLU A 71 13.72 7.40 -9.35
C GLU A 71 13.98 7.12 -10.84
N ILE A 72 13.32 6.11 -11.42
CA ILE A 72 13.45 5.80 -12.85
C ILE A 72 12.61 6.77 -13.71
N GLY A 73 11.51 7.30 -13.16
CA GLY A 73 10.59 8.19 -13.84
C GLY A 73 9.26 7.53 -14.19
N ASP A 74 8.58 8.03 -15.24
CA ASP A 74 7.29 7.50 -15.70
C ASP A 74 7.37 6.07 -16.26
N LEU A 75 6.23 5.47 -16.60
CA LEU A 75 6.17 4.10 -17.12
C LEU A 75 6.98 3.93 -18.42
N ARG A 76 6.92 4.91 -19.31
CA ARG A 76 7.66 4.87 -20.58
C ARG A 76 9.17 4.81 -20.30
N ARG A 77 9.66 5.71 -19.47
CA ARG A 77 11.06 5.74 -19.07
C ARG A 77 11.44 4.48 -18.30
N THR A 78 10.56 3.97 -17.44
CA THR A 78 10.80 2.73 -16.68
C THR A 78 11.06 1.56 -17.64
N TYR A 79 10.16 1.27 -18.58
CA TYR A 79 10.32 0.11 -19.46
C TYR A 79 11.45 0.28 -20.47
N THR A 80 11.67 1.49 -20.97
CA THR A 80 12.83 1.79 -21.82
C THR A 80 14.12 1.54 -21.04
N THR A 81 14.26 2.10 -19.84
CA THR A 81 15.48 1.95 -19.02
C THR A 81 15.74 0.50 -18.62
N LEU A 82 14.70 -0.25 -18.19
CA LEU A 82 14.89 -1.65 -17.83
C LEU A 82 15.31 -2.51 -19.03
N SER A 83 14.74 -2.26 -20.22
CA SER A 83 15.12 -2.94 -21.45
C SER A 83 16.55 -2.60 -21.86
N GLU A 84 16.94 -1.32 -21.82
CA GLU A 84 18.30 -0.87 -22.14
C GLU A 84 19.35 -1.45 -21.20
N ARG A 85 19.07 -1.56 -19.91
CA ARG A 85 19.96 -2.22 -18.92
C ARG A 85 20.21 -3.71 -19.24
N LEU A 86 19.30 -4.34 -19.99
CA LEU A 86 19.42 -5.71 -20.49
C LEU A 86 19.97 -5.80 -21.93
N GLY A 87 20.41 -4.69 -22.50
CA GLY A 87 20.91 -4.62 -23.88
C GLY A 87 19.80 -4.63 -24.94
N GLY A 88 18.54 -4.47 -24.54
CA GLY A 88 17.40 -4.31 -25.44
C GLY A 88 17.29 -2.88 -25.96
N ALA A 89 16.56 -2.73 -27.08
CA ALA A 89 16.21 -1.44 -27.67
C ALA A 89 14.76 -1.51 -28.20
N PRO A 90 13.77 -1.55 -27.29
CA PRO A 90 12.38 -1.66 -27.71
C PRO A 90 11.94 -0.40 -28.44
N ASP A 91 11.18 -0.57 -29.52
CA ASP A 91 10.52 0.56 -30.15
C ASP A 91 9.37 1.09 -29.29
N LEU A 92 8.91 2.31 -29.59
CA LEU A 92 7.87 2.98 -28.80
C LEU A 92 6.54 2.21 -28.79
N TYR A 93 6.21 1.47 -29.86
CA TYR A 93 4.99 0.68 -29.92
C TYR A 93 5.02 -0.46 -28.88
N ARG A 94 6.13 -1.19 -28.78
CA ARG A 94 6.33 -2.26 -27.77
C ARG A 94 6.31 -1.71 -26.35
N VAL A 95 6.91 -0.53 -26.15
CA VAL A 95 6.86 0.13 -24.84
C VAL A 95 5.42 0.49 -24.46
N ASP A 96 4.64 1.03 -25.39
CA ASP A 96 3.24 1.39 -25.15
C ASP A 96 2.36 0.15 -24.89
N GLU A 97 2.61 -0.95 -25.58
CA GLU A 97 1.94 -2.23 -25.35
C GLU A 97 2.28 -2.79 -23.95
N ALA A 98 3.54 -2.74 -23.54
CA ALA A 98 3.95 -3.14 -22.20
C ALA A 98 3.32 -2.27 -21.11
N ILE A 99 3.22 -0.96 -21.32
CA ILE A 99 2.52 -0.03 -20.44
C ILE A 99 1.05 -0.41 -20.31
N ALA A 100 0.35 -0.61 -21.44
CA ALA A 100 -1.05 -0.99 -21.44
C ALA A 100 -1.30 -2.26 -20.64
N ARG A 101 -0.48 -3.31 -20.84
CA ARG A 101 -0.57 -4.57 -20.08
C ARG A 101 -0.32 -4.37 -18.59
N ARG A 102 0.66 -3.52 -18.22
CA ARG A 102 0.93 -3.20 -16.81
C ARG A 102 -0.23 -2.47 -16.14
N LEU A 103 -0.81 -1.48 -16.83
CA LEU A 103 -1.95 -0.73 -16.31
C LEU A 103 -3.19 -1.62 -16.14
N GLU A 104 -3.45 -2.54 -17.09
CA GLU A 104 -4.51 -3.54 -16.97
C GLU A 104 -4.36 -4.38 -15.70
N PHE A 105 -3.16 -4.93 -15.45
CA PHE A 105 -2.87 -5.68 -14.23
C PHE A 105 -3.09 -4.84 -12.96
N SER A 106 -2.74 -3.56 -12.99
CA SER A 106 -2.95 -2.66 -11.86
C SER A 106 -4.44 -2.39 -11.64
N HIS A 107 -5.22 -2.23 -12.70
CA HIS A 107 -6.68 -2.12 -12.61
C HIS A 107 -7.33 -3.37 -12.04
N GLU A 108 -6.87 -4.57 -12.41
CA GLU A 108 -7.36 -5.82 -11.85
C GLU A 108 -7.18 -5.88 -10.33
N LEU A 109 -5.97 -5.55 -9.84
CA LEU A 109 -5.67 -5.55 -8.40
C LEU A 109 -6.49 -4.50 -7.64
N LEU A 110 -6.49 -3.26 -8.12
CA LEU A 110 -7.18 -2.15 -7.48
C LEU A 110 -8.71 -2.20 -7.66
N GLY A 111 -9.19 -3.06 -8.55
CA GLY A 111 -10.62 -3.30 -8.77
C GLY A 111 -11.28 -4.17 -7.71
N VAL A 112 -10.51 -4.86 -6.85
CA VAL A 112 -11.04 -5.66 -5.73
C VAL A 112 -11.66 -4.73 -4.69
N ARG A 113 -12.90 -5.02 -4.26
CA ARG A 113 -13.71 -4.12 -3.43
C ARG A 113 -14.10 -4.71 -2.08
N ASP A 114 -13.38 -5.72 -1.60
CA ASP A 114 -13.71 -6.42 -0.34
C ASP A 114 -13.67 -5.51 0.88
N ALA A 115 -12.81 -4.48 0.87
CA ALA A 115 -12.68 -3.48 1.94
C ALA A 115 -13.70 -2.33 1.84
N GLU A 116 -14.44 -2.19 0.74
CA GLU A 116 -15.36 -1.08 0.52
C GLU A 116 -16.44 -0.93 1.61
N PRO A 117 -17.06 -2.01 2.12
CA PRO A 117 -18.03 -1.89 3.21
C PRO A 117 -17.43 -1.30 4.49
N VAL A 118 -16.17 -1.62 4.79
CA VAL A 118 -15.45 -1.10 5.97
C VAL A 118 -15.19 0.39 5.81
N LEU A 119 -14.64 0.82 4.67
CA LEU A 119 -14.38 2.24 4.40
C LEU A 119 -15.68 3.05 4.41
N SER A 120 -16.74 2.52 3.79
CA SER A 120 -18.06 3.18 3.75
C SER A 120 -18.63 3.35 5.16
N ARG A 121 -18.48 2.35 6.03
CA ARG A 121 -18.97 2.43 7.41
C ARG A 121 -18.16 3.43 8.23
N LEU A 122 -16.83 3.40 8.17
CA LEU A 122 -15.97 4.37 8.86
C LEU A 122 -16.30 5.80 8.44
N ARG A 123 -16.50 6.05 7.15
CA ARG A 123 -16.90 7.37 6.64
C ARG A 123 -18.28 7.78 7.15
N HIS A 124 -19.25 6.85 7.18
CA HIS A 124 -20.58 7.11 7.74
C HIS A 124 -20.50 7.51 9.22
N ASP A 125 -19.60 6.87 9.98
CA ASP A 125 -19.39 7.14 11.40
C ASP A 125 -18.55 8.40 11.67
N GLY A 126 -18.10 9.09 10.59
CA GLY A 126 -17.47 10.42 10.66
C GLY A 126 -15.94 10.42 10.72
N TYR A 127 -15.29 9.27 10.48
CA TYR A 127 -13.83 9.18 10.41
C TYR A 127 -13.29 9.71 9.08
N LEU A 128 -12.17 10.44 9.15
CA LEU A 128 -11.38 10.77 7.98
C LEU A 128 -10.56 9.53 7.57
N LEU A 129 -10.43 9.31 6.25
CA LEU A 129 -9.79 8.11 5.71
C LEU A 129 -8.56 8.48 4.88
N GLY A 130 -7.44 7.83 5.17
CA GLY A 130 -6.19 8.02 4.44
C GLY A 130 -5.56 6.72 3.96
N ILE A 131 -4.68 6.82 2.96
CA ILE A 131 -3.85 5.70 2.49
C ILE A 131 -2.39 6.13 2.43
N VAL A 132 -1.50 5.26 2.94
CA VAL A 132 -0.05 5.37 2.78
C VAL A 132 0.44 4.12 2.05
N THR A 133 0.90 4.25 0.81
CA THR A 133 1.28 3.08 0.01
C THR A 133 2.68 3.18 -0.59
N ASP A 134 3.43 2.08 -0.47
CA ASP A 134 4.64 1.86 -1.26
C ASP A 134 4.22 1.31 -2.63
N CYS A 135 4.45 2.11 -3.68
CA CYS A 135 4.01 1.76 -5.03
C CYS A 135 4.90 2.37 -6.10
N SER A 136 4.92 1.78 -7.28
CA SER A 136 5.50 2.38 -8.48
C SER A 136 4.48 3.20 -9.27
N VAL A 137 4.96 3.88 -10.28
CA VAL A 137 4.24 4.99 -10.97
C VAL A 137 2.93 4.60 -11.66
N GLU A 138 2.69 3.32 -11.93
CA GLU A 138 1.40 2.85 -12.48
C GLU A 138 0.24 3.04 -11.51
N THR A 139 0.49 2.95 -10.19
CA THR A 139 -0.57 3.09 -9.19
C THR A 139 -1.20 4.49 -9.20
N PRO A 140 -0.46 5.60 -9.08
CA PRO A 140 -1.05 6.93 -9.22
C PRO A 140 -1.63 7.19 -10.62
N GLU A 141 -1.14 6.53 -11.68
CA GLU A 141 -1.66 6.69 -13.03
C GLU A 141 -3.07 6.11 -13.17
N VAL A 142 -3.33 4.92 -12.62
CA VAL A 142 -4.67 4.30 -12.66
C VAL A 142 -5.59 4.81 -11.55
N TRP A 143 -5.07 5.42 -10.51
CA TRP A 143 -5.79 5.84 -9.30
C TRP A 143 -7.10 6.59 -9.57
N PRO A 144 -7.15 7.59 -10.47
CA PRO A 144 -8.36 8.37 -10.71
C PRO A 144 -9.55 7.54 -11.22
N ALA A 145 -9.27 6.38 -11.82
CA ALA A 145 -10.29 5.48 -12.34
C ALA A 145 -10.68 4.37 -11.35
N THR A 146 -10.08 4.33 -10.17
CA THR A 146 -10.40 3.32 -9.14
C THR A 146 -11.54 3.78 -8.23
N TRP A 147 -12.24 2.82 -7.62
CA TRP A 147 -13.25 3.11 -6.59
C TRP A 147 -12.65 3.75 -5.33
N LEU A 148 -11.36 3.48 -5.06
CA LEU A 148 -10.62 4.01 -3.91
C LEU A 148 -10.47 5.53 -3.96
N CYS A 149 -10.33 6.12 -5.16
CA CYS A 149 -10.17 7.56 -5.34
C CYS A 149 -11.31 8.37 -4.72
N GLY A 150 -12.55 7.82 -4.72
CA GLY A 150 -13.70 8.46 -4.07
C GLY A 150 -13.99 7.95 -2.66
N ALA A 151 -13.30 6.90 -2.21
CA ALA A 151 -13.54 6.25 -0.93
C ALA A 151 -12.66 6.79 0.21
N VAL A 152 -11.58 7.50 -0.09
CA VAL A 152 -10.65 8.08 0.90
C VAL A 152 -10.47 9.57 0.70
N ASP A 153 -10.01 10.27 1.74
CA ASP A 153 -9.87 11.73 1.76
C ASP A 153 -8.45 12.18 1.46
N ALA A 154 -7.45 11.31 1.68
CA ALA A 154 -6.04 11.58 1.38
C ALA A 154 -5.30 10.32 0.97
N VAL A 155 -4.26 10.45 0.12
CA VAL A 155 -3.39 9.33 -0.27
C VAL A 155 -1.95 9.79 -0.51
N SER A 156 -1.00 9.03 0.04
CA SER A 156 0.41 9.21 -0.28
C SER A 156 0.94 8.04 -1.11
N PHE A 157 1.55 8.36 -2.24
CA PHE A 157 2.24 7.42 -3.11
C PHE A 157 3.74 7.57 -2.96
N SER A 158 4.45 6.52 -2.55
CA SER A 158 5.90 6.56 -2.31
C SER A 158 6.69 7.03 -3.53
N CYS A 159 6.31 6.60 -4.74
CA CYS A 159 6.95 7.00 -5.99
C CYS A 159 6.78 8.49 -6.32
N VAL A 160 5.74 9.15 -5.81
CA VAL A 160 5.53 10.60 -5.96
C VAL A 160 6.30 11.37 -4.90
N LEU A 161 6.35 10.87 -3.67
CA LEU A 161 7.07 11.50 -2.57
C LEU A 161 8.59 11.31 -2.63
N GLY A 162 9.08 10.30 -3.36
CA GLY A 162 10.49 9.94 -3.42
C GLY A 162 11.00 9.20 -2.18
N THR A 163 10.10 8.72 -1.33
CA THR A 163 10.43 8.00 -0.07
C THR A 163 9.46 6.85 0.15
N ARG A 164 9.95 5.76 0.78
CA ARG A 164 9.17 4.58 1.16
C ARG A 164 8.90 4.53 2.65
N LYS A 165 7.90 3.76 3.07
CA LYS A 165 7.77 3.31 4.46
C LYS A 165 9.06 2.61 4.91
N PRO A 166 9.52 2.77 6.16
CA PRO A 166 8.88 3.49 7.27
C PRO A 166 9.24 4.98 7.36
N HIS A 167 9.73 5.63 6.30
CA HIS A 167 10.11 7.03 6.35
C HIS A 167 8.91 7.92 6.71
N GLN A 168 9.07 8.77 7.73
CA GLN A 168 7.99 9.60 8.31
C GLN A 168 7.22 10.45 7.30
N ARG A 169 7.87 10.91 6.22
CA ARG A 169 7.28 11.79 5.20
C ARG A 169 6.03 11.17 4.57
N ASN A 170 6.00 9.83 4.40
CA ASN A 170 4.86 9.15 3.78
C ASN A 170 3.59 9.26 4.65
N TYR A 171 3.72 9.15 5.96
CA TYR A 171 2.61 9.26 6.91
C TYR A 171 2.20 10.72 7.12
N LEU A 172 3.19 11.60 7.30
CA LEU A 172 2.93 13.02 7.54
C LEU A 172 2.23 13.69 6.36
N ALA A 173 2.54 13.31 5.12
CA ALA A 173 1.85 13.81 3.94
C ALA A 173 0.33 13.55 4.02
N VAL A 174 -0.09 12.38 4.51
CA VAL A 174 -1.50 12.03 4.68
C VAL A 174 -2.11 12.79 5.86
N THR A 175 -1.44 12.83 7.02
CA THR A 175 -1.99 13.55 8.20
C THR A 175 -2.10 15.05 7.97
N GLU A 176 -1.17 15.64 7.24
CA GLU A 176 -1.21 17.06 6.83
C GLU A 176 -2.38 17.33 5.88
N GLU A 177 -2.62 16.48 4.89
CA GLU A 177 -3.75 16.61 3.96
C GLU A 177 -5.09 16.44 4.67
N LEU A 178 -5.19 15.51 5.64
CA LEU A 178 -6.37 15.30 6.48
C LEU A 178 -6.56 16.40 7.55
N GLY A 179 -5.54 17.20 7.84
CA GLY A 179 -5.58 18.23 8.88
C GLY A 179 -5.65 17.67 10.30
N VAL A 180 -5.03 16.52 10.57
CA VAL A 180 -5.06 15.82 11.87
C VAL A 180 -3.66 15.58 12.43
N ASP A 181 -3.56 15.47 13.75
CA ASP A 181 -2.34 15.03 14.40
C ASP A 181 -2.15 13.50 14.27
N ALA A 182 -0.92 13.04 14.05
CA ALA A 182 -0.62 11.62 13.96
C ALA A 182 -1.10 10.82 15.19
N SER A 183 -1.02 11.39 16.38
CA SER A 183 -1.49 10.77 17.63
C SER A 183 -3.01 10.56 17.70
N SER A 184 -3.78 11.19 16.81
CA SER A 184 -5.22 11.00 16.66
C SER A 184 -5.58 10.00 15.55
N CYS A 185 -4.60 9.28 15.01
CA CYS A 185 -4.79 8.35 13.91
C CYS A 185 -4.60 6.90 14.35
N VAL A 186 -5.47 6.02 13.85
CA VAL A 186 -5.21 4.58 13.77
C VAL A 186 -4.55 4.29 12.43
N TYR A 187 -3.47 3.51 12.42
CA TYR A 187 -2.82 3.03 11.21
C TYR A 187 -3.04 1.52 11.07
N VAL A 188 -3.55 1.07 9.95
CA VAL A 188 -3.87 -0.34 9.68
C VAL A 188 -3.05 -0.82 8.50
N GLY A 189 -2.24 -1.86 8.70
CA GLY A 189 -1.39 -2.39 7.64
C GLY A 189 -0.89 -3.80 7.89
N ASP A 190 -0.47 -4.50 6.83
CA ASP A 190 -0.05 -5.91 6.83
C ASP A 190 1.35 -6.15 7.44
N GLY A 191 2.04 -5.09 7.86
CA GLY A 191 3.37 -5.14 8.48
C GLY A 191 4.53 -5.05 7.47
N GLY A 192 4.27 -4.97 6.18
CA GLY A 192 5.30 -4.79 5.16
C GLY A 192 6.03 -3.46 5.29
N SER A 193 7.31 -3.41 4.86
CA SER A 193 8.12 -2.19 4.87
C SER A 193 8.27 -1.54 6.26
N GLN A 194 8.19 -2.31 7.34
CA GLN A 194 8.23 -1.84 8.75
C GLN A 194 7.21 -0.72 9.04
N GLU A 195 6.07 -0.77 8.38
CA GLU A 195 5.08 0.30 8.39
C GLU A 195 4.44 0.54 9.75
N LEU A 196 4.19 -0.53 10.51
CA LEU A 196 3.60 -0.44 11.85
C LEU A 196 4.57 0.23 12.83
N SER A 197 5.86 -0.11 12.73
CA SER A 197 6.93 0.53 13.50
C SER A 197 7.08 1.99 13.11
N GLY A 198 6.99 2.32 11.81
CA GLY A 198 7.02 3.68 11.31
C GLY A 198 5.86 4.54 11.83
N ALA A 199 4.63 4.01 11.76
CA ALA A 199 3.44 4.67 12.28
C ALA A 199 3.52 4.88 13.81
N ARG A 200 3.99 3.87 14.55
CA ARG A 200 4.22 3.96 16.01
C ARG A 200 5.20 5.06 16.38
N ALA A 201 6.30 5.20 15.62
CA ALA A 201 7.31 6.22 15.87
C ALA A 201 6.76 7.66 15.77
N LEU A 202 5.67 7.85 15.03
CA LEU A 202 4.96 9.13 14.91
C LEU A 202 3.83 9.32 15.94
N GLY A 203 3.62 8.34 16.81
CA GLY A 203 2.57 8.37 17.83
C GLY A 203 1.20 7.90 17.34
N MET A 204 1.07 7.37 16.13
CA MET A 204 -0.15 6.70 15.68
C MET A 204 -0.40 5.42 16.47
N ARG A 205 -1.65 4.94 16.47
CA ARG A 205 -2.03 3.61 16.99
C ARG A 205 -1.97 2.58 15.85
N PRO A 206 -0.88 1.81 15.70
CA PRO A 206 -0.77 0.85 14.62
C PRO A 206 -1.43 -0.48 14.97
N VAL A 207 -2.11 -1.06 13.99
CA VAL A 207 -2.91 -2.28 14.09
C VAL A 207 -2.56 -3.21 12.93
N LEU A 208 -2.31 -4.48 13.26
CA LEU A 208 -2.04 -5.55 12.30
C LEU A 208 -3.29 -6.40 12.08
N PRO A 209 -3.90 -6.42 10.89
CA PRO A 209 -4.86 -7.45 10.52
C PRO A 209 -4.15 -8.80 10.34
N SER A 210 -4.60 -9.83 11.05
CA SER A 210 -4.03 -11.18 10.95
C SER A 210 -4.72 -12.06 9.92
N ASP A 211 -5.48 -11.47 9.00
CA ASP A 211 -6.18 -12.22 7.95
C ASP A 211 -5.17 -12.93 7.05
N PRO A 212 -5.23 -14.27 6.97
CA PRO A 212 -4.23 -15.06 6.25
C PRO A 212 -4.35 -14.96 4.72
N ARG A 213 -5.20 -14.08 4.19
CA ARG A 213 -5.44 -13.98 2.74
C ARG A 213 -4.18 -13.74 1.91
N GLU A 214 -3.03 -13.43 2.54
CA GLU A 214 -1.81 -13.08 1.82
C GLU A 214 -0.47 -13.51 2.46
N HIS A 215 -0.48 -14.44 3.40
CA HIS A 215 0.75 -14.95 3.99
C HIS A 215 1.49 -15.92 3.03
N GLY A 216 2.04 -15.40 1.96
CA GLY A 216 2.84 -16.16 1.00
C GLY A 216 4.12 -15.46 0.55
N ASN A 217 4.30 -14.23 0.95
CA ASN A 217 5.46 -13.43 0.56
C ASN A 217 6.21 -12.99 1.83
N GLU A 218 7.15 -13.81 2.30
CA GLU A 218 8.16 -13.34 3.25
C GLU A 218 8.87 -12.12 2.63
N ARG A 219 8.71 -10.98 3.26
CA ARG A 219 9.39 -9.74 2.85
C ARG A 219 10.55 -9.50 3.81
N PRO A 220 11.75 -9.18 3.32
CA PRO A 220 12.92 -8.99 4.18
C PRO A 220 12.81 -7.77 5.12
N ASP A 221 11.85 -6.91 4.89
CA ASP A 221 11.61 -5.64 5.61
C ASP A 221 10.26 -5.61 6.35
N GLU A 222 9.75 -6.78 6.77
CA GLU A 222 8.53 -6.88 7.59
C GLU A 222 8.76 -6.44 9.05
N ASP A 223 7.66 -6.06 9.72
CA ASP A 223 7.62 -5.86 11.18
C ASP A 223 7.69 -7.21 11.92
N VAL A 224 8.80 -7.92 11.76
CA VAL A 224 9.04 -9.26 12.34
C VAL A 224 8.90 -9.19 13.84
N GLY A 225 8.06 -10.08 14.40
CA GLY A 225 7.83 -10.13 15.86
C GLY A 225 6.96 -8.98 16.37
N TRP A 226 6.05 -8.47 15.54
CA TRP A 226 5.09 -7.46 15.97
C TRP A 226 4.43 -7.84 17.30
N SER A 227 4.54 -6.97 18.30
CA SER A 227 4.02 -7.15 19.67
C SER A 227 2.91 -6.14 20.01
N GLY A 228 2.42 -5.42 18.99
CA GLY A 228 1.34 -4.44 19.15
C GLY A 228 -0.04 -5.05 18.99
N GLU A 229 -0.99 -4.21 18.64
CA GLU A 229 -2.38 -4.60 18.49
C GLU A 229 -2.58 -5.43 17.23
N VAL A 230 -3.36 -6.49 17.33
CA VAL A 230 -3.70 -7.42 16.24
C VAL A 230 -5.21 -7.59 16.23
N ILE A 231 -5.80 -7.54 15.04
CA ILE A 231 -7.23 -7.81 14.78
C ILE A 231 -7.35 -9.01 13.85
N ALA A 232 -8.48 -9.73 13.89
CA ALA A 232 -8.65 -10.93 13.07
C ALA A 232 -8.87 -10.59 11.58
N SER A 233 -9.51 -9.47 11.30
CA SER A 233 -9.80 -8.99 9.95
C SER A 233 -9.84 -7.46 9.89
N ILE A 234 -9.78 -6.91 8.68
CA ILE A 234 -9.94 -5.45 8.48
C ILE A 234 -11.31 -4.94 9.00
N ALA A 235 -12.34 -5.79 9.01
CA ALA A 235 -13.67 -5.41 9.51
C ALA A 235 -13.67 -5.10 11.01
N ASP A 236 -12.78 -5.71 11.78
CA ASP A 236 -12.69 -5.52 13.23
C ASP A 236 -12.15 -4.12 13.61
N VAL A 237 -11.65 -3.35 12.62
CA VAL A 237 -11.31 -1.94 12.81
C VAL A 237 -12.54 -1.13 13.27
N LEU A 238 -13.74 -1.50 12.84
CA LEU A 238 -14.98 -0.84 13.23
C LEU A 238 -15.23 -0.91 14.74
N ASP A 239 -14.95 -2.06 15.35
CA ASP A 239 -15.11 -2.26 16.80
C ASP A 239 -13.98 -1.58 17.59
N LEU A 240 -12.84 -1.36 16.92
CA LEU A 240 -11.65 -0.77 17.53
C LEU A 240 -11.76 0.74 17.71
N VAL A 241 -12.47 1.42 16.83
CA VAL A 241 -12.58 2.88 16.79
C VAL A 241 -13.94 3.40 17.25
N GLY A 242 -14.97 2.52 17.31
CA GLY A 242 -16.37 2.84 17.67
C GLY A 242 -16.66 3.07 19.15
#